data_ecf2ef7744c3ab0ea48131cda3fb4bf7
#
_entry.id   ecf2ef7744c3ab0ea48131cda3fb4bf7
#
_cell.length_a   1.000
_cell.length_b   1.000
_cell.length_c   1.000
_cell.angle_alpha   90.00
_cell.angle_beta   90.00
_cell.angle_gamma   90.00
#
_symmetry.space_group_name_H-M   'P 1'
#
loop_
_entity.id
_entity.type
_entity.pdbx_description
1 polymer ?
#
loop_
_entity_poly.entity_id
_entity_poly.type
_entity_poly.pdbx_seq_one_letter_code
_entity_poly.pdbx_strand_id
1 'polypeptide(L)'
;MKPAPSTIYATVLLAMCFFCGIGRLEAQSPDPSDTHVLRANGDHFELDGKPFQIISGAIHYARVPRAYWRDRLRKARAMGLNTVETYVFWNKHEAKQGDFDFSGQNDVAEFIREAQQEGLFVILRPGPYVCAEWDFGGYPAWLLREPGMVVRSSNSAFMAAASRWLHRLGKELAPLQSANGGPIIAVQVENEYGSFGSDHGYMEQIHHLLIDSGFDKAMLYTADGAAEVANGSLPELPVAINFGTGEAKTEFAAFDKIRPNGPRMCGEYWAGWFDHWGGKHAQTDANAEAADLKWMLEKGYSVNLYMFYGGTSFGWMNGANSDGKNYEPDVTSYDYDAPVSESGELGPKFFFFRDVIRQVTGKTPPAPPQPLPAHSFGSVTLTSAASLWDNLPEPISSEKILSMEDVGQSYGYILYRTSVSKTQSGELRLDELHSYAQVYLDGILAGTLDRRLNQSALQLHITQDQSRLDILVENTGRVNFGRQFSTERAGITHRVLLANAELTGWSIYPLSLAHIKQVAFKSRECAGACFYRATLDVDDPADTFVDAQELGKGEVFINGEPLGRFWKIGPQRALYLPAPWLKKGENEIEVFDLDGESGRAIPFVAKSNLDGKN
;
A
#
# COMPACT_ATOMS: atom_id res chain seq x y z
N MET A 1 -21.76 -13.72 106.32
CA MET A 1 -21.39 -12.34 106.00
C MET A 1 -20.51 -12.46 104.70
N LYS A 2 -20.96 -11.87 103.66
CA LYS A 2 -20.31 -11.94 102.35
C LYS A 2 -19.15 -10.96 102.30
N PRO A 3 -18.01 -11.30 101.68
CA PRO A 3 -17.02 -10.33 101.22
C PRO A 3 -17.30 -9.91 99.75
N ALA A 4 -16.99 -8.67 99.45
CA ALA A 4 -17.19 -7.99 98.18
C ALA A 4 -16.11 -8.39 97.15
N PRO A 5 -16.35 -8.27 95.81
CA PRO A 5 -15.44 -8.70 94.79
C PRO A 5 -14.39 -7.61 94.46
N SER A 6 -13.14 -8.05 94.27
CA SER A 6 -11.99 -7.29 93.75
C SER A 6 -12.06 -7.12 92.23
N THR A 7 -12.00 -5.90 91.73
CA THR A 7 -11.98 -5.51 90.29
C THR A 7 -10.56 -5.60 89.79
N ILE A 8 -10.34 -6.50 88.75
CA ILE A 8 -9.08 -6.60 88.00
C ILE A 8 -9.22 -5.71 86.80
N TYR A 9 -8.41 -4.65 86.68
CA TYR A 9 -8.24 -3.90 85.41
C TYR A 9 -7.31 -4.64 84.47
N ALA A 10 -7.87 -5.09 83.35
CA ALA A 10 -7.10 -5.64 82.20
C ALA A 10 -6.79 -4.48 81.24
N THR A 11 -5.53 -4.12 81.14
CA THR A 11 -5.04 -3.14 80.16
C THR A 11 -4.89 -3.85 78.81
N VAL A 12 -5.74 -3.52 77.82
CA VAL A 12 -5.62 -3.99 76.44
C VAL A 12 -4.70 -3.04 75.69
N LEU A 13 -3.49 -3.50 75.36
CA LEU A 13 -2.60 -2.83 74.44
C LEU A 13 -3.11 -3.05 73.01
N LEU A 14 -3.66 -2.00 72.39
CA LEU A 14 -4.03 -2.01 70.96
C LEU A 14 -2.79 -1.69 70.13
N ALA A 15 -2.14 -2.73 69.54
CA ALA A 15 -1.09 -2.55 68.56
C ALA A 15 -1.70 -2.16 67.20
N MET A 16 -1.66 -0.87 66.84
CA MET A 16 -1.97 -0.36 65.52
C MET A 16 -0.83 -0.72 64.56
N CYS A 17 -0.98 -1.81 63.81
CA CYS A 17 -0.15 -2.07 62.64
C CYS A 17 -0.51 -1.08 61.52
N PHE A 18 0.29 -0.02 61.36
CA PHE A 18 0.28 0.78 60.12
C PHE A 18 0.83 -0.06 59.00
N PHE A 19 -0.04 -0.71 58.21
CA PHE A 19 0.30 -1.17 56.89
C PHE A 19 0.45 0.07 55.99
N CYS A 20 1.66 0.59 55.83
CA CYS A 20 2.01 1.43 54.69
C CYS A 20 1.89 0.58 53.43
N GLY A 21 0.71 0.54 52.85
CA GLY A 21 0.51 0.12 51.48
C GLY A 21 1.24 1.11 50.58
N ILE A 22 2.48 0.77 50.20
CA ILE A 22 3.14 1.39 49.05
C ILE A 22 2.33 0.89 47.87
N GLY A 23 1.23 1.56 47.54
CA GLY A 23 0.59 1.45 46.25
C GLY A 23 1.65 1.84 45.22
N ARG A 24 2.17 0.90 44.47
CA ARG A 24 2.80 1.23 43.20
C ARG A 24 1.75 1.99 42.42
N LEU A 25 1.91 3.32 42.33
CA LEU A 25 1.28 4.11 41.29
C LEU A 25 1.79 3.49 39.98
N GLU A 26 1.00 2.59 39.37
CA GLU A 26 1.20 2.26 37.98
C GLU A 26 1.11 3.57 37.21
N ALA A 27 2.22 4.01 36.67
CA ALA A 27 2.22 5.18 35.81
C ALA A 27 1.24 4.89 34.66
N GLN A 28 0.14 5.62 34.63
CA GLN A 28 -0.81 5.57 33.53
C GLN A 28 -0.05 5.77 32.23
N SER A 29 -0.38 4.96 31.21
CA SER A 29 0.17 5.18 29.87
C SER A 29 -0.20 6.60 29.43
N PRO A 30 0.72 7.33 28.73
CA PRO A 30 0.40 8.66 28.22
C PRO A 30 -0.88 8.63 27.36
N ASP A 31 -1.74 9.62 27.53
CA ASP A 31 -2.97 9.75 26.74
C ASP A 31 -2.67 10.59 25.48
N PRO A 32 -2.81 10.07 24.26
CA PRO A 32 -2.54 10.81 23.04
C PRO A 32 -3.43 12.04 22.82
N SER A 33 -4.46 12.25 23.62
CA SER A 33 -5.31 13.46 23.59
C SER A 33 -4.71 14.65 24.37
N ASP A 34 -3.69 14.40 25.20
CA ASP A 34 -2.93 15.47 25.86
C ASP A 34 -1.86 16.05 24.92
N THR A 35 -1.26 17.17 25.33
CA THR A 35 -0.10 17.72 24.61
C THR A 35 1.17 17.00 25.02
N HIS A 36 1.89 16.51 24.03
CA HIS A 36 3.11 15.74 24.22
C HIS A 36 4.26 16.20 23.32
N VAL A 37 5.48 16.00 23.79
CA VAL A 37 6.71 16.24 23.00
C VAL A 37 7.60 15.00 23.06
N LEU A 38 7.77 14.36 21.90
CA LEU A 38 8.74 13.27 21.72
C LEU A 38 10.11 13.85 21.34
N ARG A 39 11.17 13.36 21.99
CA ARG A 39 12.56 13.74 21.69
C ARG A 39 13.49 12.53 21.74
N ALA A 40 14.55 12.58 20.95
CA ALA A 40 15.70 11.71 21.13
C ALA A 40 16.60 12.28 22.24
N ASN A 41 16.93 11.48 23.25
CA ASN A 41 17.82 11.88 24.34
C ASN A 41 18.81 10.74 24.63
N GLY A 42 20.08 10.97 24.31
CA GLY A 42 21.11 9.93 24.42
C GLY A 42 20.77 8.70 23.58
N ASP A 43 20.59 7.56 24.22
CA ASP A 43 20.35 6.25 23.58
C ASP A 43 18.86 5.82 23.55
N HIS A 44 17.95 6.71 23.97
CA HIS A 44 16.52 6.40 24.05
C HIS A 44 15.63 7.58 23.60
N PHE A 45 14.35 7.29 23.38
CA PHE A 45 13.32 8.32 23.20
C PHE A 45 12.72 8.71 24.53
N GLU A 46 12.34 9.98 24.65
CA GLU A 46 11.60 10.54 25.76
C GLU A 46 10.29 11.18 25.28
N LEU A 47 9.20 10.86 25.97
CA LEU A 47 7.95 11.58 25.84
C LEU A 47 7.77 12.42 27.12
N ASP A 48 7.75 13.76 26.98
CA ASP A 48 7.68 14.72 28.10
C ASP A 48 8.77 14.51 29.16
N GLY A 49 10.00 14.22 28.70
CA GLY A 49 11.15 13.98 29.57
C GLY A 49 11.13 12.66 30.33
N LYS A 50 10.26 11.71 29.93
CA LYS A 50 10.23 10.34 30.47
C LYS A 50 10.59 9.34 29.39
N PRO A 51 11.37 8.30 29.70
CA PRO A 51 11.69 7.26 28.74
C PRO A 51 10.43 6.68 28.08
N PHE A 52 10.41 6.61 26.77
CA PHE A 52 9.29 6.13 25.97
C PHE A 52 9.77 5.18 24.88
N GLN A 53 9.40 3.91 24.99
CA GLN A 53 9.67 2.90 23.96
C GLN A 53 8.51 2.88 22.96
N ILE A 54 8.80 3.18 21.70
CA ILE A 54 7.80 3.12 20.62
C ILE A 54 7.61 1.65 20.24
N ILE A 55 6.39 1.15 20.35
CA ILE A 55 5.96 -0.18 19.89
C ILE A 55 4.84 0.09 18.88
N SER A 56 5.21 0.11 17.61
CA SER A 56 4.37 0.57 16.51
C SER A 56 4.10 -0.54 15.50
N GLY A 57 3.09 -0.32 14.66
CA GLY A 57 2.83 -1.15 13.49
C GLY A 57 2.18 -0.35 12.37
N ALA A 58 2.61 -0.64 11.15
CA ALA A 58 2.17 0.04 9.95
C ALA A 58 0.77 -0.39 9.54
N ILE A 59 -0.10 0.60 9.29
CA ILE A 59 -1.44 0.48 8.72
C ILE A 59 -1.60 1.56 7.67
N HIS A 60 -1.64 1.19 6.41
CA HIS A 60 -1.87 2.14 5.32
C HIS A 60 -3.37 2.43 5.19
N TYR A 61 -3.84 3.62 5.64
CA TYR A 61 -5.27 3.99 5.60
C TYR A 61 -5.92 3.77 4.23
N ALA A 62 -5.15 3.96 3.14
CA ALA A 62 -5.63 3.82 1.78
C ALA A 62 -5.90 2.36 1.37
N ARG A 63 -5.28 1.38 2.06
CA ARG A 63 -5.46 -0.06 1.87
C ARG A 63 -6.53 -0.67 2.78
N VAL A 64 -7.14 0.13 3.64
CA VAL A 64 -8.21 -0.29 4.57
C VAL A 64 -9.49 0.41 4.16
N PRO A 65 -10.61 -0.28 3.94
CA PRO A 65 -11.91 0.38 3.77
C PRO A 65 -12.19 1.34 4.95
N ARG A 66 -12.62 2.59 4.67
CA ARG A 66 -12.82 3.61 5.71
C ARG A 66 -13.63 3.09 6.90
N ALA A 67 -14.70 2.35 6.63
CA ALA A 67 -15.56 1.79 7.68
C ALA A 67 -14.84 0.81 8.63
N TYR A 68 -13.65 0.33 8.26
CA TYR A 68 -12.86 -0.63 9.03
C TYR A 68 -11.60 -0.04 9.68
N TRP A 69 -11.33 1.27 9.51
CA TRP A 69 -10.17 1.92 10.14
C TRP A 69 -10.14 1.66 11.65
N ARG A 70 -11.23 1.92 12.34
CA ARG A 70 -11.34 1.73 13.78
C ARG A 70 -11.15 0.27 14.22
N ASP A 71 -11.64 -0.68 13.45
CA ASP A 71 -11.42 -2.12 13.72
C ASP A 71 -9.93 -2.47 13.70
N ARG A 72 -9.19 -1.99 12.68
CA ARG A 72 -7.75 -2.25 12.55
C ARG A 72 -6.95 -1.55 13.67
N LEU A 73 -7.32 -0.33 14.03
CA LEU A 73 -6.72 0.41 15.15
C LEU A 73 -6.96 -0.28 16.50
N ARG A 74 -8.17 -0.80 16.77
CA ARG A 74 -8.46 -1.59 17.95
C ARG A 74 -7.67 -2.90 18.02
N LYS A 75 -7.45 -3.54 16.88
CA LYS A 75 -6.57 -4.71 16.78
C LYS A 75 -5.12 -4.36 17.10
N ALA A 76 -4.63 -3.21 16.64
CA ALA A 76 -3.31 -2.70 17.02
C ALA A 76 -3.17 -2.51 18.54
N ARG A 77 -4.14 -1.86 19.17
CA ARG A 77 -4.20 -1.75 20.65
C ARG A 77 -4.27 -3.12 21.32
N ALA A 78 -5.05 -4.03 20.76
CA ALA A 78 -5.20 -5.37 21.29
C ALA A 78 -3.93 -6.21 21.18
N MET A 79 -3.05 -5.95 20.22
CA MET A 79 -1.72 -6.58 20.16
C MET A 79 -0.78 -6.01 21.23
N GLY A 80 -1.04 -4.79 21.73
CA GLY A 80 -0.22 -4.11 22.73
C GLY A 80 0.61 -2.96 22.17
N LEU A 81 0.33 -2.54 20.92
CA LEU A 81 0.97 -1.36 20.34
C LEU A 81 0.53 -0.10 21.07
N ASN A 82 1.44 0.87 21.19
CA ASN A 82 1.17 2.21 21.71
C ASN A 82 1.17 3.27 20.60
N THR A 83 1.58 2.91 19.42
CA THR A 83 1.73 3.78 18.26
C THR A 83 1.31 3.01 17.00
N VAL A 84 0.81 3.71 15.99
CA VAL A 84 0.66 3.19 14.63
C VAL A 84 1.42 4.07 13.66
N GLU A 85 1.77 3.52 12.52
CA GLU A 85 2.44 4.24 11.45
C GLU A 85 1.55 4.26 10.22
N THR A 86 1.56 5.36 9.45
CA THR A 86 0.93 5.40 8.14
C THR A 86 1.70 6.27 7.16
N TYR A 87 1.78 5.79 5.90
CA TYR A 87 2.19 6.61 4.76
C TYR A 87 1.05 7.51 4.29
N VAL A 88 1.39 8.58 3.56
CA VAL A 88 0.44 9.41 2.82
C VAL A 88 0.78 9.35 1.33
N PHE A 89 -0.13 8.82 0.54
CA PHE A 89 0.07 8.55 -0.88
C PHE A 89 -0.33 9.76 -1.73
N TRP A 90 0.64 10.48 -2.26
CA TRP A 90 0.40 11.70 -3.02
C TRP A 90 -0.57 11.48 -4.20
N ASN A 91 -0.40 10.38 -4.97
CA ASN A 91 -1.26 10.07 -6.11
C ASN A 91 -2.73 9.79 -5.77
N LYS A 92 -3.03 9.45 -4.50
CA LYS A 92 -4.41 9.30 -4.01
C LYS A 92 -5.07 10.65 -3.76
N HIS A 93 -4.30 11.63 -3.34
CA HIS A 93 -4.81 12.95 -2.96
C HIS A 93 -4.75 13.97 -4.08
N GLU A 94 -3.86 13.81 -5.06
CA GLU A 94 -3.70 14.68 -6.22
C GLU A 94 -3.57 13.84 -7.50
N ALA A 95 -4.61 13.03 -7.80
CA ALA A 95 -4.66 12.19 -8.99
C ALA A 95 -4.58 13.01 -10.30
N LYS A 96 -5.06 14.25 -10.26
CA LYS A 96 -4.89 15.27 -11.30
C LYS A 96 -4.21 16.49 -10.68
N GLN A 97 -3.26 17.06 -11.41
CA GLN A 97 -2.48 18.21 -10.94
C GLN A 97 -3.38 19.36 -10.47
N GLY A 98 -3.22 19.76 -9.22
CA GLY A 98 -3.97 20.84 -8.59
C GLY A 98 -5.36 20.48 -8.05
N ASP A 99 -5.83 19.25 -8.29
CA ASP A 99 -7.10 18.74 -7.78
C ASP A 99 -6.87 17.85 -6.57
N PHE A 100 -7.02 18.42 -5.38
CA PHE A 100 -6.72 17.75 -4.11
C PHE A 100 -7.98 17.19 -3.46
N ASP A 101 -7.96 15.90 -3.12
CA ASP A 101 -9.03 15.22 -2.39
C ASP A 101 -8.54 14.67 -1.04
N PHE A 102 -9.15 15.16 0.05
CA PHE A 102 -8.97 14.68 1.43
C PHE A 102 -10.32 14.24 2.03
N SER A 103 -11.22 13.72 1.23
CA SER A 103 -12.55 13.29 1.64
C SER A 103 -12.75 11.78 1.52
N GLY A 104 -13.79 11.25 2.15
CA GLY A 104 -14.15 9.84 2.03
C GLY A 104 -13.00 8.89 2.40
N GLN A 105 -12.62 8.02 1.48
CA GLN A 105 -11.50 7.09 1.65
C GLN A 105 -10.13 7.80 1.76
N ASN A 106 -10.05 9.05 1.29
CA ASN A 106 -8.82 9.85 1.31
C ASN A 106 -8.70 10.76 2.56
N ASP A 107 -9.61 10.67 3.53
CA ASP A 107 -9.60 11.48 4.76
C ASP A 107 -8.58 10.94 5.78
N VAL A 108 -7.30 11.08 5.46
CA VAL A 108 -6.20 10.64 6.33
C VAL A 108 -6.21 11.36 7.70
N ALA A 109 -6.72 12.59 7.76
CA ALA A 109 -6.83 13.31 9.01
C ALA A 109 -7.82 12.63 9.98
N GLU A 110 -8.93 12.07 9.46
CA GLU A 110 -9.87 11.31 10.27
C GLU A 110 -9.29 9.98 10.74
N PHE A 111 -8.54 9.27 9.87
CA PHE A 111 -7.81 8.06 10.29
C PHE A 111 -6.88 8.34 11.47
N ILE A 112 -6.15 9.46 11.44
CA ILE A 112 -5.26 9.89 12.52
C ILE A 112 -6.04 10.23 13.80
N ARG A 113 -7.21 10.90 13.69
CA ARG A 113 -8.08 11.18 14.84
C ARG A 113 -8.68 9.90 15.43
N GLU A 114 -9.06 8.93 14.58
CA GLU A 114 -9.52 7.63 15.07
C GLU A 114 -8.40 6.87 15.81
N ALA A 115 -7.15 6.95 15.36
CA ALA A 115 -6.01 6.39 16.09
C ALA A 115 -5.88 7.03 17.49
N GLN A 116 -6.00 8.36 17.60
CA GLN A 116 -6.03 9.08 18.87
C GLN A 116 -7.16 8.60 19.78
N GLN A 117 -8.38 8.48 19.26
CA GLN A 117 -9.55 8.02 20.01
C GLN A 117 -9.40 6.59 20.54
N GLU A 118 -8.66 5.76 19.84
CA GLU A 118 -8.32 4.39 20.29
C GLU A 118 -7.07 4.36 21.20
N GLY A 119 -6.53 5.52 21.58
CA GLY A 119 -5.39 5.65 22.50
C GLY A 119 -4.05 5.28 21.89
N LEU A 120 -3.86 5.57 20.60
CA LEU A 120 -2.63 5.33 19.83
C LEU A 120 -1.98 6.63 19.40
N PHE A 121 -0.67 6.74 19.58
CA PHE A 121 0.14 7.73 18.91
C PHE A 121 0.31 7.38 17.42
N VAL A 122 0.78 8.36 16.65
CA VAL A 122 0.97 8.19 15.20
C VAL A 122 2.39 8.61 14.79
N ILE A 123 3.04 7.76 14.01
CA ILE A 123 4.20 8.11 13.18
C ILE A 123 3.66 8.41 11.79
N LEU A 124 3.89 9.61 11.30
CA LEU A 124 3.47 10.05 9.98
C LEU A 124 4.62 9.93 8.98
N ARG A 125 4.38 9.33 7.83
CA ARG A 125 5.34 9.23 6.74
C ARG A 125 4.77 9.92 5.48
N PRO A 126 4.95 11.25 5.37
CA PRO A 126 4.28 12.08 4.36
C PRO A 126 4.91 11.98 2.96
N GLY A 127 6.03 11.30 2.82
CA GLY A 127 6.80 11.26 1.60
C GLY A 127 7.68 12.51 1.39
N PRO A 128 7.78 13.01 0.14
CA PRO A 128 6.87 12.83 -1.01
C PRO A 128 6.94 11.46 -1.72
N TYR A 129 8.01 10.69 -1.55
CA TYR A 129 8.15 9.31 -1.97
C TYR A 129 7.87 8.36 -0.80
N VAL A 130 7.10 7.30 -1.04
CA VAL A 130 6.69 6.36 0.02
C VAL A 130 7.02 4.89 -0.28
N CYS A 131 7.45 4.52 -1.49
CA CYS A 131 7.67 3.14 -1.91
C CYS A 131 6.41 2.27 -1.78
N ALA A 132 6.33 1.48 -0.71
CA ALA A 132 5.16 0.76 -0.21
C ALA A 132 4.49 -0.19 -1.23
N GLU A 133 5.22 -0.68 -2.23
CA GLU A 133 4.69 -1.49 -3.34
C GLU A 133 3.41 -0.87 -3.94
N TRP A 134 3.46 0.48 -4.02
CA TRP A 134 2.38 1.31 -4.52
C TRP A 134 2.78 1.96 -5.84
N ASP A 135 1.83 2.08 -6.78
CA ASP A 135 2.11 2.59 -8.12
C ASP A 135 2.98 3.86 -8.09
N PHE A 136 4.10 3.82 -8.79
CA PHE A 136 5.11 4.87 -8.87
C PHE A 136 5.64 5.36 -7.51
N GLY A 137 5.67 4.48 -6.49
CA GLY A 137 6.11 4.84 -5.14
C GLY A 137 5.29 5.94 -4.47
N GLY A 138 4.01 6.07 -4.83
CA GLY A 138 3.08 7.07 -4.33
C GLY A 138 3.07 8.38 -5.10
N TYR A 139 3.95 8.58 -6.04
CA TYR A 139 3.94 9.77 -6.90
C TYR A 139 2.76 9.76 -7.88
N PRO A 140 2.15 10.91 -8.19
CA PRO A 140 1.16 10.99 -9.25
C PRO A 140 1.82 10.92 -10.64
N ALA A 141 1.23 10.11 -11.53
CA ALA A 141 1.74 9.87 -12.88
C ALA A 141 1.89 11.15 -13.73
N TRP A 142 1.09 12.18 -13.46
CA TRP A 142 1.17 13.46 -14.18
C TRP A 142 2.52 14.17 -14.02
N LEU A 143 3.32 13.85 -12.99
CA LEU A 143 4.71 14.33 -12.87
C LEU A 143 5.55 13.94 -14.09
N LEU A 144 5.36 12.72 -14.60
CA LEU A 144 6.11 12.21 -15.76
C LEU A 144 5.70 12.86 -17.09
N ARG A 145 4.64 13.65 -17.12
CA ARG A 145 4.23 14.43 -18.29
C ARG A 145 5.07 15.67 -18.49
N GLU A 146 5.62 16.22 -17.41
CA GLU A 146 6.42 17.45 -17.46
C GLU A 146 7.80 17.17 -18.07
N PRO A 147 8.15 17.82 -19.20
CA PRO A 147 9.46 17.65 -19.82
C PRO A 147 10.61 18.01 -18.87
N GLY A 148 11.59 17.13 -18.74
CA GLY A 148 12.75 17.35 -17.88
C GLY A 148 12.49 17.15 -16.38
N MET A 149 11.32 16.64 -15.99
CA MET A 149 11.06 16.21 -14.63
C MET A 149 12.01 15.09 -14.20
N VAL A 150 12.66 15.29 -13.08
CA VAL A 150 13.47 14.25 -12.40
C VAL A 150 13.01 14.18 -10.97
N VAL A 151 12.22 13.16 -10.65
CA VAL A 151 11.71 12.94 -9.29
C VAL A 151 12.84 12.52 -8.34
N ARG A 152 12.62 12.67 -7.03
CA ARG A 152 13.59 12.38 -5.95
C ARG A 152 14.94 13.08 -6.15
N SER A 153 14.93 14.34 -6.53
CA SER A 153 16.14 15.13 -6.76
C SER A 153 15.90 16.61 -6.50
N SER A 154 16.96 17.39 -6.47
CA SER A 154 16.91 18.87 -6.41
C SER A 154 16.43 19.52 -7.73
N ASN A 155 15.80 18.75 -8.64
CA ASN A 155 15.19 19.28 -9.86
C ASN A 155 14.14 20.34 -9.52
N SER A 156 14.24 21.52 -10.10
CA SER A 156 13.39 22.67 -9.73
C SER A 156 11.90 22.43 -9.98
N ALA A 157 11.54 21.72 -11.06
CA ALA A 157 10.16 21.40 -11.38
C ALA A 157 9.58 20.39 -10.35
N PHE A 158 10.38 19.38 -10.00
CA PHE A 158 10.00 18.41 -8.97
C PHE A 158 9.85 19.07 -7.60
N MET A 159 10.85 19.87 -7.17
CA MET A 159 10.79 20.56 -5.88
C MET A 159 9.61 21.54 -5.79
N ALA A 160 9.26 22.22 -6.89
CA ALA A 160 8.06 23.08 -6.94
C ALA A 160 6.77 22.26 -6.79
N ALA A 161 6.68 21.08 -7.39
CA ALA A 161 5.53 20.18 -7.24
C ALA A 161 5.45 19.60 -5.81
N ALA A 162 6.56 19.08 -5.28
CA ALA A 162 6.66 18.56 -3.91
C ALA A 162 6.32 19.64 -2.86
N SER A 163 6.76 20.89 -3.09
CA SER A 163 6.41 22.03 -2.23
C SER A 163 4.90 22.28 -2.18
N ARG A 164 4.23 22.31 -3.33
CA ARG A 164 2.76 22.47 -3.35
C ARG A 164 2.06 21.35 -2.61
N TRP A 165 2.50 20.11 -2.82
CA TRP A 165 1.96 18.93 -2.16
C TRP A 165 2.13 19.00 -0.63
N LEU A 166 3.36 19.15 -0.14
CA LEU A 166 3.64 19.12 1.30
C LEU A 166 3.01 20.32 2.04
N HIS A 167 2.96 21.51 1.44
CA HIS A 167 2.21 22.64 2.01
C HIS A 167 0.71 22.38 2.04
N ARG A 168 0.15 21.70 1.02
CA ARG A 168 -1.27 21.33 1.05
C ARG A 168 -1.54 20.28 2.13
N LEU A 169 -0.68 19.28 2.23
CA LEU A 169 -0.76 18.25 3.25
C LEU A 169 -0.59 18.81 4.66
N GLY A 170 0.35 19.75 4.85
CA GLY A 170 0.58 20.42 6.14
C GLY A 170 -0.64 21.14 6.68
N LYS A 171 -1.46 21.74 5.80
CA LYS A 171 -2.74 22.35 6.23
C LYS A 171 -3.71 21.35 6.85
N GLU A 172 -3.71 20.11 6.38
CA GLU A 172 -4.59 19.04 6.89
C GLU A 172 -4.01 18.39 8.15
N LEU A 173 -2.71 18.11 8.21
CA LEU A 173 -2.13 17.23 9.21
C LEU A 173 -1.25 17.92 10.26
N ALA A 174 -0.63 19.06 9.97
CA ALA A 174 0.21 19.75 10.95
C ALA A 174 -0.53 20.15 12.24
N PRO A 175 -1.85 20.50 12.23
CA PRO A 175 -2.62 20.70 13.45
C PRO A 175 -2.72 19.47 14.35
N LEU A 176 -2.54 18.26 13.82
CA LEU A 176 -2.65 16.99 14.54
C LEU A 176 -1.34 16.53 15.20
N GLN A 177 -0.30 17.36 15.22
CA GLN A 177 0.93 17.06 15.96
C GLN A 177 0.68 17.04 17.47
N SER A 178 1.39 16.19 18.18
CA SER A 178 1.18 15.94 19.61
C SER A 178 1.41 17.16 20.48
N ALA A 179 2.31 18.05 20.11
CA ALA A 179 2.47 19.34 20.80
C ALA A 179 1.27 20.30 20.64
N ASN A 180 0.34 20.00 19.74
CA ASN A 180 -0.94 20.71 19.58
C ASN A 180 -2.13 19.95 20.17
N GLY A 181 -1.91 18.80 20.85
CA GLY A 181 -2.97 17.93 21.38
C GLY A 181 -3.47 16.89 20.35
N GLY A 182 -2.79 16.68 19.25
CA GLY A 182 -3.03 15.56 18.32
C GLY A 182 -2.16 14.34 18.65
N PRO A 183 -2.25 13.24 17.90
CA PRO A 183 -1.49 12.03 18.18
C PRO A 183 -0.15 11.92 17.43
N ILE A 184 0.18 12.81 16.47
CA ILE A 184 1.40 12.71 15.65
C ILE A 184 2.61 13.08 16.49
N ILE A 185 3.42 12.08 16.88
CA ILE A 185 4.64 12.27 17.69
C ILE A 185 5.91 12.36 16.86
N ALA A 186 5.95 11.74 15.67
CA ALA A 186 7.10 11.75 14.79
C ALA A 186 6.67 11.84 13.31
N VAL A 187 7.54 12.47 12.49
CA VAL A 187 7.34 12.62 11.04
C VAL A 187 8.63 12.23 10.33
N GLN A 188 8.53 11.31 9.37
CA GLN A 188 9.66 10.88 8.57
C GLN A 188 9.98 11.88 7.46
N VAL A 189 11.27 12.11 7.22
CA VAL A 189 11.80 12.90 6.11
C VAL A 189 12.15 11.96 4.98
N GLU A 190 11.44 12.02 3.85
CA GLU A 190 11.60 11.15 2.68
C GLU A 190 11.37 9.65 3.02
N ASN A 191 11.90 8.71 2.26
CA ASN A 191 11.89 7.27 2.56
C ASN A 191 13.05 6.55 1.88
N GLU A 192 13.93 5.90 2.67
CA GLU A 192 15.03 5.06 2.18
C GLU A 192 15.85 5.73 1.06
N TYR A 193 16.15 7.01 1.22
CA TYR A 193 16.84 7.76 0.18
C TYR A 193 18.24 7.22 -0.10
N GLY A 194 18.88 6.65 0.90
CA GLY A 194 20.22 6.07 0.77
C GLY A 194 20.33 4.92 -0.22
N SER A 195 19.24 4.15 -0.44
CA SER A 195 19.16 3.11 -1.46
C SER A 195 19.02 3.67 -2.88
N PHE A 196 18.48 4.89 -3.01
CA PHE A 196 18.27 5.58 -4.28
C PHE A 196 19.44 6.48 -4.67
N GLY A 197 19.95 7.27 -3.74
CA GLY A 197 20.95 8.29 -3.98
C GLY A 197 21.74 8.69 -2.76
N SER A 198 22.52 9.79 -2.88
CA SER A 198 23.32 10.38 -1.81
C SER A 198 23.37 11.91 -1.90
N ASP A 199 22.34 12.54 -2.48
CA ASP A 199 22.23 14.00 -2.55
C ASP A 199 21.68 14.54 -1.22
N HIS A 200 22.57 14.82 -0.27
CA HIS A 200 22.19 15.40 1.03
C HIS A 200 21.54 16.78 0.86
N GLY A 201 21.89 17.53 -0.19
CA GLY A 201 21.23 18.82 -0.47
C GLY A 201 19.75 18.65 -0.83
N TYR A 202 19.38 17.56 -1.51
CA TYR A 202 17.98 17.19 -1.71
C TYR A 202 17.29 16.85 -0.38
N MET A 203 17.93 16.02 0.45
CA MET A 203 17.39 15.62 1.76
C MET A 203 17.17 16.83 2.69
N GLU A 204 18.12 17.77 2.71
CA GLU A 204 18.00 19.04 3.45
C GLU A 204 16.81 19.87 2.94
N GLN A 205 16.62 19.95 1.60
CA GLN A 205 15.48 20.66 1.02
C GLN A 205 14.14 20.03 1.44
N ILE A 206 14.02 18.70 1.44
CA ILE A 206 12.80 18.01 1.91
C ILE A 206 12.60 18.23 3.40
N HIS A 207 13.66 18.16 4.22
CA HIS A 207 13.60 18.44 5.66
C HIS A 207 13.07 19.87 5.92
N HIS A 208 13.65 20.87 5.30
CA HIS A 208 13.21 22.26 5.45
C HIS A 208 11.77 22.44 4.95
N LEU A 209 11.42 21.80 3.84
CA LEU A 209 10.07 21.88 3.28
C LEU A 209 9.00 21.30 4.21
N LEU A 210 9.30 20.23 4.96
CA LEU A 210 8.41 19.72 6.00
C LEU A 210 8.24 20.72 7.15
N ILE A 211 9.31 21.35 7.61
CA ILE A 211 9.26 22.41 8.62
C ILE A 211 8.39 23.57 8.13
N ASP A 212 8.65 24.07 6.92
CA ASP A 212 7.91 25.18 6.29
C ASP A 212 6.44 24.84 6.05
N SER A 213 6.12 23.55 5.91
CA SER A 213 4.75 23.03 5.79
C SER A 213 4.05 22.88 7.14
N GLY A 214 4.72 23.19 8.26
CA GLY A 214 4.17 23.21 9.60
C GLY A 214 4.45 21.97 10.45
N PHE A 215 5.27 21.01 9.98
CA PHE A 215 5.67 19.82 10.76
C PHE A 215 6.91 20.09 11.64
N ASP A 216 6.92 21.25 12.31
CA ASP A 216 8.04 21.74 13.11
C ASP A 216 7.96 21.34 14.60
N LYS A 217 6.85 20.74 15.03
CA LYS A 217 6.57 20.39 16.44
C LYS A 217 6.67 18.91 16.76
N ALA A 218 6.55 18.05 15.76
CA ALA A 218 6.83 16.62 15.87
C ALA A 218 8.35 16.35 15.72
N MET A 219 8.82 15.22 16.24
CA MET A 219 10.20 14.79 16.01
C MET A 219 10.38 14.39 14.54
N LEU A 220 11.28 15.08 13.81
CA LEU A 220 11.67 14.67 12.46
C LEU A 220 12.77 13.62 12.53
N TYR A 221 12.72 12.61 11.64
CA TYR A 221 13.71 11.52 11.56
C TYR A 221 13.84 11.00 10.13
N THR A 222 14.93 10.28 9.83
CA THR A 222 15.12 9.55 8.57
C THR A 222 15.11 8.04 8.81
N ALA A 223 14.87 7.25 7.75
CA ALA A 223 14.94 5.79 7.80
C ALA A 223 15.60 5.23 6.54
N ASP A 224 16.54 4.30 6.72
CA ASP A 224 17.29 3.61 5.66
C ASP A 224 17.69 2.20 6.13
N GLY A 225 18.13 1.32 5.22
CA GLY A 225 18.91 0.14 5.60
C GLY A 225 20.20 0.56 6.31
N ALA A 226 20.71 -0.24 7.24
CA ALA A 226 21.89 0.16 8.02
C ALA A 226 23.11 0.51 7.15
N ALA A 227 23.28 -0.16 6.01
CA ALA A 227 24.37 0.11 5.06
C ALA A 227 24.22 1.45 4.32
N GLU A 228 22.99 1.91 4.14
CA GLU A 228 22.61 3.10 3.36
C GLU A 228 22.47 4.37 4.21
N VAL A 229 22.50 4.25 5.55
CA VAL A 229 22.34 5.37 6.49
C VAL A 229 23.27 6.56 6.16
N ALA A 230 24.51 6.28 5.80
CA ALA A 230 25.47 7.33 5.48
C ALA A 230 25.11 8.14 4.22
N ASN A 231 24.36 7.52 3.30
CA ASN A 231 23.94 8.14 2.05
C ASN A 231 22.61 8.91 2.20
N GLY A 232 21.64 8.36 2.95
CA GLY A 232 20.27 8.86 3.00
C GLY A 232 19.90 9.68 4.23
N SER A 233 20.68 9.59 5.31
CA SER A 233 20.35 10.31 6.55
C SER A 233 20.98 11.68 6.67
N LEU A 234 20.35 12.55 7.47
CA LEU A 234 20.90 13.85 7.87
C LEU A 234 21.57 13.73 9.25
N PRO A 235 22.76 14.35 9.45
CA PRO A 235 23.53 14.21 10.69
C PRO A 235 22.78 14.65 11.96
N GLU A 236 21.96 15.68 11.85
CA GLU A 236 21.22 16.28 12.97
C GLU A 236 19.93 15.55 13.34
N LEU A 237 19.43 14.67 12.49
CA LEU A 237 18.19 13.94 12.73
C LEU A 237 18.45 12.56 13.35
N PRO A 238 17.54 12.07 14.22
CA PRO A 238 17.47 10.67 14.57
C PRO A 238 17.29 9.78 13.33
N VAL A 239 17.81 8.57 13.38
CA VAL A 239 17.73 7.60 12.28
C VAL A 239 17.11 6.32 12.78
N ALA A 240 16.10 5.82 12.07
CA ALA A 240 15.64 4.45 12.16
C ALA A 240 16.30 3.58 11.09
N ILE A 241 16.43 2.27 11.34
CA ILE A 241 16.95 1.33 10.34
C ILE A 241 15.90 0.30 9.96
N ASN A 242 15.89 -0.11 8.68
CA ASN A 242 14.95 -1.07 8.13
C ASN A 242 15.65 -2.41 7.88
N PHE A 243 15.01 -3.52 8.26
CA PHE A 243 15.56 -4.87 8.05
C PHE A 243 14.50 -5.96 8.25
N GLY A 244 14.83 -7.18 7.77
CA GLY A 244 13.96 -8.34 7.81
C GLY A 244 14.17 -9.26 9.00
N THR A 245 13.44 -10.36 8.98
CA THR A 245 13.45 -11.42 9.99
C THR A 245 14.84 -12.07 10.11
N GLY A 246 15.33 -12.22 11.34
CA GLY A 246 16.64 -12.82 11.66
C GLY A 246 17.82 -11.86 11.60
N GLU A 247 17.62 -10.60 11.19
CA GLU A 247 18.68 -9.62 10.93
C GLU A 247 18.90 -8.64 12.09
N ALA A 248 17.98 -8.56 13.06
CA ALA A 248 17.96 -7.52 14.08
C ALA A 248 19.33 -7.29 14.78
N LYS A 249 20.01 -8.35 15.19
CA LYS A 249 21.30 -8.22 15.89
C LYS A 249 22.43 -7.73 14.99
N THR A 250 22.43 -8.17 13.73
CA THR A 250 23.46 -7.84 12.75
C THR A 250 23.30 -6.39 12.29
N GLU A 251 22.08 -5.97 12.00
CA GLU A 251 21.77 -4.63 11.50
C GLU A 251 22.00 -3.56 12.56
N PHE A 252 21.56 -3.79 13.81
CA PHE A 252 21.90 -2.85 14.90
C PHE A 252 23.41 -2.81 15.20
N ALA A 253 24.12 -3.94 15.10
CA ALA A 253 25.58 -3.94 15.27
C ALA A 253 26.31 -3.21 14.11
N ALA A 254 25.77 -3.22 12.91
CA ALA A 254 26.27 -2.42 11.79
C ALA A 254 25.97 -0.93 11.99
N PHE A 255 24.74 -0.60 12.39
CA PHE A 255 24.30 0.76 12.68
C PHE A 255 25.13 1.42 13.80
N ASP A 256 25.48 0.68 14.88
CA ASP A 256 26.27 1.17 16.00
C ASP A 256 27.67 1.68 15.57
N LYS A 257 28.22 1.17 14.47
CA LYS A 257 29.51 1.62 13.94
C LYS A 257 29.38 2.96 13.21
N ILE A 258 28.21 3.25 12.64
CA ILE A 258 27.94 4.46 11.85
C ILE A 258 27.39 5.56 12.76
N ARG A 259 26.45 5.21 13.64
CA ARG A 259 25.77 6.10 14.59
C ARG A 259 25.88 5.54 16.01
N PRO A 260 27.03 5.69 16.68
CA PRO A 260 27.25 5.12 18.02
C PRO A 260 26.35 5.76 19.09
N ASN A 261 25.88 6.98 18.86
CA ASN A 261 24.99 7.71 19.74
C ASN A 261 23.59 7.86 19.11
N GLY A 262 22.56 7.93 19.95
CA GLY A 262 21.18 8.09 19.56
C GLY A 262 20.31 6.89 19.89
N PRO A 263 18.99 7.04 19.88
CA PRO A 263 18.06 5.96 20.16
C PRO A 263 18.10 4.88 19.07
N ARG A 264 17.78 3.66 19.46
CA ARG A 264 17.69 2.52 18.55
C ARG A 264 16.24 2.27 18.18
N MET A 265 15.94 2.32 16.87
CA MET A 265 14.62 2.06 16.33
C MET A 265 14.73 1.28 15.01
N CYS A 266 13.96 0.21 14.89
CA CYS A 266 13.65 -0.38 13.62
C CYS A 266 12.44 0.37 13.03
N GLY A 267 12.67 1.06 11.92
CA GLY A 267 11.65 1.88 11.23
C GLY A 267 10.69 1.02 10.41
N GLU A 268 11.20 -0.05 9.83
CA GLU A 268 10.42 -1.11 9.19
C GLU A 268 11.04 -2.46 9.57
N TYR A 269 10.36 -3.18 10.47
CA TYR A 269 10.67 -4.58 10.73
C TYR A 269 9.81 -5.44 9.81
N TRP A 270 10.42 -5.98 8.75
CA TRP A 270 9.70 -6.76 7.74
C TRP A 270 9.35 -8.14 8.29
N ALA A 271 8.17 -8.20 8.92
CA ALA A 271 7.57 -9.41 9.49
C ALA A 271 6.64 -10.09 8.46
N GLY A 272 7.10 -10.28 7.24
CA GLY A 272 6.39 -10.77 6.09
C GLY A 272 6.99 -10.22 4.80
N TRP A 273 6.33 -10.46 3.67
CA TRP A 273 6.71 -9.92 2.37
C TRP A 273 5.50 -9.86 1.43
N PHE A 274 5.60 -9.07 0.39
CA PHE A 274 4.58 -8.91 -0.64
C PHE A 274 4.75 -9.91 -1.79
N ASP A 275 3.70 -10.05 -2.60
CA ASP A 275 3.64 -11.01 -3.69
C ASP A 275 3.69 -10.33 -5.06
N HIS A 276 4.35 -11.01 -6.02
CA HIS A 276 4.36 -10.62 -7.43
C HIS A 276 3.52 -11.57 -8.28
N TRP A 277 2.89 -11.05 -9.34
CA TRP A 277 2.20 -11.88 -10.33
C TRP A 277 3.13 -12.91 -10.99
N GLY A 278 2.74 -14.18 -10.90
CA GLY A 278 3.52 -15.32 -11.38
C GLY A 278 4.55 -15.86 -10.38
N GLY A 279 4.66 -15.22 -9.21
CA GLY A 279 5.46 -15.68 -8.07
C GLY A 279 4.74 -16.70 -7.19
N LYS A 280 5.23 -16.85 -5.97
CA LYS A 280 4.62 -17.64 -4.91
C LYS A 280 4.18 -16.70 -3.79
N HIS A 281 3.13 -17.07 -3.08
CA HIS A 281 2.74 -16.37 -1.87
C HIS A 281 3.86 -16.43 -0.82
N ALA A 282 4.28 -15.25 -0.33
CA ALA A 282 5.32 -15.13 0.67
C ALA A 282 4.80 -15.57 2.04
N GLN A 283 5.63 -16.33 2.76
CA GLN A 283 5.37 -16.74 4.14
C GLN A 283 6.68 -16.70 4.92
N THR A 284 6.64 -16.20 6.14
CA THR A 284 7.81 -16.04 7.00
C THR A 284 7.64 -16.77 8.34
N ASP A 285 8.74 -16.99 9.07
CA ASP A 285 8.73 -17.77 10.32
C ASP A 285 8.32 -16.89 11.52
N ALA A 286 7.07 -17.03 11.95
CA ALA A 286 6.49 -16.31 13.07
C ALA A 286 7.27 -16.48 14.40
N ASN A 287 7.97 -17.61 14.62
CA ASN A 287 8.79 -17.82 15.83
C ASN A 287 10.10 -17.03 15.76
N ALA A 288 10.75 -17.00 14.60
CA ALA A 288 11.96 -16.21 14.38
C ALA A 288 11.66 -14.71 14.55
N GLU A 289 10.55 -14.24 13.97
CA GLU A 289 10.08 -12.86 14.10
C GLU A 289 9.76 -12.49 15.55
N ALA A 290 9.04 -13.36 16.29
CA ALA A 290 8.75 -13.15 17.69
C ALA A 290 10.03 -13.11 18.55
N ALA A 291 11.05 -13.89 18.19
CA ALA A 291 12.34 -13.87 18.89
C ALA A 291 13.11 -12.57 18.64
N ASP A 292 13.12 -12.05 17.41
CA ASP A 292 13.72 -10.74 17.09
C ASP A 292 12.98 -9.61 17.81
N LEU A 293 11.64 -9.59 17.73
CA LEU A 293 10.81 -8.61 18.43
C LEU A 293 11.12 -8.62 19.94
N LYS A 294 11.17 -9.81 20.56
CA LYS A 294 11.49 -9.95 21.97
C LYS A 294 12.86 -9.37 22.28
N TRP A 295 13.88 -9.72 21.49
CA TRP A 295 15.24 -9.22 21.69
C TRP A 295 15.31 -7.68 21.58
N MET A 296 14.68 -7.08 20.57
CA MET A 296 14.63 -5.62 20.41
C MET A 296 13.97 -4.96 21.61
N LEU A 297 12.81 -5.45 22.03
CA LEU A 297 12.05 -4.87 23.14
C LEU A 297 12.77 -5.02 24.48
N GLU A 298 13.40 -6.16 24.76
CA GLU A 298 14.24 -6.38 25.98
C GLU A 298 15.46 -5.46 26.04
N LYS A 299 15.99 -5.04 24.87
CA LYS A 299 17.07 -4.05 24.76
C LYS A 299 16.59 -2.61 24.96
N GLY A 300 15.29 -2.38 25.08
CA GLY A 300 14.69 -1.03 25.10
C GLY A 300 14.64 -0.37 23.72
N TYR A 301 14.89 -1.10 22.64
CA TYR A 301 14.82 -0.59 21.28
C TYR A 301 13.38 -0.40 20.84
N SER A 302 13.12 0.65 20.09
CA SER A 302 11.81 0.91 19.49
C SER A 302 11.64 0.14 18.18
N VAL A 303 10.41 -0.20 17.82
CA VAL A 303 10.11 -0.99 16.64
C VAL A 303 8.81 -0.54 15.98
N ASN A 304 8.79 -0.54 14.66
CA ASN A 304 7.58 -0.45 13.84
C ASN A 304 7.46 -1.73 13.00
N LEU A 305 6.41 -2.52 13.24
CA LEU A 305 6.12 -3.74 12.48
C LEU A 305 5.64 -3.35 11.08
N TYR A 306 6.36 -3.74 10.06
CA TYR A 306 5.99 -3.54 8.67
C TYR A 306 5.72 -4.91 8.01
N MET A 307 4.50 -5.31 7.77
CA MET A 307 3.24 -4.64 8.11
C MET A 307 2.66 -5.22 9.40
N PHE A 308 1.95 -4.41 10.18
CA PHE A 308 0.98 -4.92 11.16
C PHE A 308 -0.29 -5.40 10.43
N TYR A 309 -0.75 -4.63 9.45
CA TYR A 309 -1.86 -4.92 8.56
C TYR A 309 -1.49 -4.47 7.15
N GLY A 310 -1.43 -5.40 6.21
CA GLY A 310 -1.09 -5.08 4.84
C GLY A 310 -2.24 -4.46 4.05
N GLY A 311 -3.36 -5.18 3.93
CA GLY A 311 -4.57 -4.74 3.26
C GLY A 311 -4.59 -4.95 1.76
N THR A 312 -5.30 -4.10 1.03
CA THR A 312 -5.57 -4.25 -0.42
C THR A 312 -5.17 -3.00 -1.20
N SER A 313 -4.40 -3.16 -2.27
CA SER A 313 -4.12 -2.11 -3.25
C SER A 313 -5.29 -2.00 -4.24
N PHE A 314 -6.45 -1.51 -3.76
CA PHE A 314 -7.68 -1.43 -4.55
C PHE A 314 -7.49 -0.71 -5.89
N GLY A 315 -8.19 -1.20 -6.91
CA GLY A 315 -8.14 -0.68 -8.26
C GLY A 315 -6.77 -0.92 -8.92
N TRP A 316 -6.05 0.14 -9.24
CA TRP A 316 -4.77 0.09 -9.97
C TRP A 316 -3.58 0.54 -9.12
N MET A 317 -3.67 0.45 -7.80
CA MET A 317 -2.69 1.06 -6.91
C MET A 317 -1.49 0.17 -6.61
N ASN A 318 -1.48 -1.10 -7.00
CA ASN A 318 -0.27 -1.93 -6.90
C ASN A 318 0.86 -1.39 -7.79
N GLY A 319 2.07 -1.40 -7.26
CA GLY A 319 3.28 -1.06 -7.97
C GLY A 319 3.94 -2.24 -8.66
N ALA A 320 5.24 -2.14 -8.85
CA ALA A 320 6.10 -3.19 -9.37
C ALA A 320 7.54 -2.99 -8.91
N ASN A 321 8.30 -4.07 -8.82
CA ASN A 321 9.74 -4.01 -8.62
C ASN A 321 10.49 -4.21 -9.95
N SER A 322 11.69 -3.64 -10.04
CA SER A 322 12.58 -3.88 -11.18
C SER A 322 14.04 -3.64 -10.80
N ASP A 323 14.90 -4.56 -11.22
CA ASP A 323 16.36 -4.41 -11.17
C ASP A 323 16.95 -3.84 -12.47
N GLY A 324 16.10 -3.38 -13.38
CA GLY A 324 16.46 -2.88 -14.72
C GLY A 324 16.47 -3.95 -15.82
N LYS A 325 16.30 -5.22 -15.47
CA LYS A 325 16.14 -6.35 -16.42
C LYS A 325 14.85 -7.12 -16.16
N ASN A 326 14.62 -7.43 -14.89
CA ASN A 326 13.43 -8.13 -14.44
C ASN A 326 12.39 -7.09 -14.06
N TYR A 327 11.14 -7.34 -14.43
CA TYR A 327 9.99 -6.53 -14.06
C TYR A 327 9.00 -7.45 -13.36
N GLU A 328 8.65 -7.13 -12.12
CA GLU A 328 7.86 -7.95 -11.22
C GLU A 328 6.70 -7.11 -10.66
N PRO A 329 5.53 -7.10 -11.34
CA PRO A 329 4.37 -6.36 -10.85
C PRO A 329 3.75 -7.04 -9.65
N ASP A 330 3.39 -6.22 -8.63
CA ASP A 330 2.77 -6.67 -7.41
C ASP A 330 1.33 -7.11 -7.65
N VAL A 331 0.82 -8.04 -6.84
CA VAL A 331 -0.59 -8.43 -6.87
C VAL A 331 -1.47 -7.35 -6.23
N THR A 332 -2.79 -7.46 -6.39
CA THR A 332 -3.76 -6.54 -5.78
C THR A 332 -3.78 -6.65 -4.26
N SER A 333 -3.71 -7.87 -3.72
CA SER A 333 -3.59 -8.09 -2.28
C SER A 333 -2.24 -7.62 -1.76
N TYR A 334 -2.25 -6.86 -0.69
CA TYR A 334 -1.05 -6.55 0.09
C TYR A 334 -1.12 -7.25 1.45
N ASP A 335 -1.54 -8.53 1.44
CA ASP A 335 -1.68 -9.34 2.66
C ASP A 335 -0.39 -9.34 3.48
N TYR A 336 0.75 -9.43 2.82
CA TYR A 336 2.10 -9.31 3.40
C TYR A 336 2.46 -10.43 4.38
N ASP A 337 1.64 -11.49 4.50
CA ASP A 337 1.73 -12.46 5.60
C ASP A 337 1.73 -11.76 6.98
N ALA A 338 1.00 -10.65 7.08
CA ALA A 338 0.96 -9.77 8.24
C ALA A 338 0.26 -10.42 9.44
N PRO A 339 0.49 -9.94 10.69
CA PRO A 339 -0.24 -10.38 11.88
C PRO A 339 -1.76 -10.29 11.77
N VAL A 340 -2.25 -9.32 11.00
CA VAL A 340 -3.67 -9.14 10.68
C VAL A 340 -3.83 -9.25 9.17
N SER A 341 -4.61 -10.22 8.71
CA SER A 341 -4.81 -10.52 7.28
C SER A 341 -5.55 -9.39 6.53
N GLU A 342 -5.59 -9.48 5.21
CA GLU A 342 -6.27 -8.53 4.32
C GLU A 342 -7.73 -8.28 4.72
N SER A 343 -8.50 -9.31 5.11
CA SER A 343 -9.87 -9.18 5.62
C SER A 343 -9.94 -8.73 7.09
N GLY A 344 -8.81 -8.70 7.79
CA GLY A 344 -8.73 -8.33 9.20
C GLY A 344 -8.78 -9.51 10.16
N GLU A 345 -8.68 -10.75 9.71
CA GLU A 345 -8.54 -11.90 10.60
C GLU A 345 -7.20 -11.87 11.34
N LEU A 346 -7.19 -12.37 12.57
CA LEU A 346 -5.99 -12.43 13.39
C LEU A 346 -5.23 -13.73 13.10
N GLY A 347 -4.05 -13.59 12.49
CA GLY A 347 -3.14 -14.70 12.22
C GLY A 347 -2.34 -15.17 13.46
N PRO A 348 -1.60 -16.29 13.36
CA PRO A 348 -0.74 -16.77 14.44
C PRO A 348 0.28 -15.74 14.92
N LYS A 349 0.87 -14.95 14.02
CA LYS A 349 1.83 -13.88 14.34
C LYS A 349 1.26 -12.85 15.30
N PHE A 350 -0.04 -12.50 15.16
CA PHE A 350 -0.71 -11.59 16.08
C PHE A 350 -0.60 -12.05 17.54
N PHE A 351 -0.85 -13.31 17.80
CA PHE A 351 -0.83 -13.86 19.16
C PHE A 351 0.60 -14.01 19.68
N PHE A 352 1.56 -14.39 18.85
CA PHE A 352 2.97 -14.47 19.24
C PHE A 352 3.53 -13.10 19.61
N PHE A 353 3.29 -12.08 18.78
CA PHE A 353 3.75 -10.72 19.06
C PHE A 353 3.06 -10.10 20.28
N ARG A 354 1.75 -10.32 20.41
CA ARG A 354 1.00 -9.92 21.61
C ARG A 354 1.60 -10.52 22.89
N ASP A 355 1.94 -11.79 22.88
CA ASP A 355 2.53 -12.47 24.05
C ASP A 355 3.94 -11.92 24.36
N VAL A 356 4.76 -11.68 23.37
CA VAL A 356 6.07 -11.02 23.52
C VAL A 356 5.93 -9.65 24.13
N ILE A 357 5.07 -8.80 23.58
CA ILE A 357 4.85 -7.43 24.07
C ILE A 357 4.36 -7.46 25.52
N ARG A 358 3.39 -8.34 25.84
CA ARG A 358 2.88 -8.52 27.20
C ARG A 358 3.99 -8.96 28.17
N GLN A 359 4.84 -9.92 27.77
CA GLN A 359 5.93 -10.42 28.63
C GLN A 359 6.96 -9.33 28.92
N VAL A 360 7.39 -8.58 27.90
CA VAL A 360 8.43 -7.57 28.05
C VAL A 360 7.92 -6.31 28.79
N THR A 361 6.72 -5.83 28.42
CA THR A 361 6.17 -4.61 29.02
C THR A 361 5.52 -4.83 30.38
N GLY A 362 5.16 -6.07 30.74
CA GLY A 362 4.38 -6.39 31.94
C GLY A 362 2.92 -5.92 31.87
N LYS A 363 2.48 -5.34 30.76
CA LYS A 363 1.12 -4.82 30.57
C LYS A 363 0.26 -5.85 29.84
N THR A 364 -0.98 -6.04 30.29
CA THR A 364 -1.95 -6.90 29.59
C THR A 364 -2.72 -6.06 28.57
N PRO A 365 -2.53 -6.28 27.26
CA PRO A 365 -3.30 -5.57 26.25
C PRO A 365 -4.80 -5.88 26.34
N PRO A 366 -5.70 -5.01 25.87
CA PRO A 366 -7.14 -5.28 25.83
C PRO A 366 -7.47 -6.49 24.95
N ALA A 367 -8.64 -7.09 25.14
CA ALA A 367 -9.10 -8.16 24.26
C ALA A 367 -9.28 -7.66 22.82
N PRO A 368 -8.95 -8.48 21.80
CA PRO A 368 -9.23 -8.12 20.42
C PRO A 368 -10.74 -7.93 20.18
N PRO A 369 -11.13 -7.08 19.22
CA PRO A 369 -12.53 -7.00 18.80
C PRO A 369 -12.99 -8.32 18.21
N GLN A 370 -14.32 -8.53 18.15
CA GLN A 370 -14.89 -9.71 17.49
C GLN A 370 -14.54 -9.70 15.99
N PRO A 371 -14.32 -10.86 15.37
CA PRO A 371 -14.11 -10.95 13.93
C PRO A 371 -15.29 -10.33 13.15
N LEU A 372 -14.98 -9.70 12.02
CA LEU A 372 -16.01 -9.23 11.10
C LEU A 372 -16.70 -10.43 10.42
N PRO A 373 -18.00 -10.34 10.11
CA PRO A 373 -18.68 -11.40 9.38
C PRO A 373 -18.09 -11.62 8.00
N ALA A 374 -17.86 -12.88 7.62
CA ALA A 374 -17.42 -13.26 6.28
C ALA A 374 -18.36 -14.36 5.74
N HIS A 375 -18.91 -14.15 4.53
CA HIS A 375 -19.89 -15.03 3.92
C HIS A 375 -19.48 -15.52 2.53
N SER A 376 -19.91 -16.71 2.17
CA SER A 376 -19.94 -17.17 0.78
C SER A 376 -21.33 -16.88 0.22
N PHE A 377 -21.39 -16.12 -0.87
CA PHE A 377 -22.66 -15.77 -1.52
C PHE A 377 -22.99 -16.68 -2.73
N GLY A 378 -22.27 -17.82 -2.85
CA GLY A 378 -22.46 -18.72 -3.99
C GLY A 378 -21.76 -18.21 -5.25
N SER A 379 -22.34 -18.44 -6.42
CA SER A 379 -21.74 -18.05 -7.70
C SER A 379 -22.73 -17.26 -8.53
N VAL A 380 -22.23 -16.27 -9.25
CA VAL A 380 -23.00 -15.54 -10.28
C VAL A 380 -22.49 -15.91 -11.67
N THR A 381 -23.40 -16.03 -12.62
CA THR A 381 -23.05 -16.25 -14.03
C THR A 381 -22.99 -14.93 -14.77
N LEU A 382 -21.92 -14.70 -15.53
CA LEU A 382 -21.77 -13.54 -16.40
C LEU A 382 -22.77 -13.63 -17.56
N THR A 383 -23.88 -12.90 -17.47
CA THR A 383 -25.04 -13.04 -18.35
C THR A 383 -25.08 -12.02 -19.48
N SER A 384 -24.37 -10.92 -19.35
CA SER A 384 -24.31 -9.85 -20.34
C SER A 384 -22.86 -9.58 -20.72
N ALA A 385 -22.61 -9.38 -22.00
CA ALA A 385 -21.28 -9.11 -22.52
C ALA A 385 -21.26 -7.91 -23.46
N ALA A 386 -20.10 -7.26 -23.56
CA ALA A 386 -19.84 -6.18 -24.51
C ALA A 386 -18.39 -6.25 -24.96
N SER A 387 -18.15 -6.15 -26.27
CA SER A 387 -16.80 -6.08 -26.81
C SER A 387 -16.15 -4.75 -26.48
N LEU A 388 -14.85 -4.77 -26.15
CA LEU A 388 -14.06 -3.54 -26.02
C LEU A 388 -14.11 -2.72 -27.32
N TRP A 389 -14.09 -3.39 -28.46
CA TRP A 389 -14.05 -2.74 -29.78
C TRP A 389 -15.28 -1.90 -30.10
N ASP A 390 -16.44 -2.26 -29.53
CA ASP A 390 -17.72 -1.52 -29.69
C ASP A 390 -17.87 -0.38 -28.66
N ASN A 391 -16.94 -0.28 -27.70
CA ASN A 391 -17.00 0.67 -26.58
C ASN A 391 -15.75 1.55 -26.50
N LEU A 392 -15.03 1.73 -27.60
CA LEU A 392 -13.86 2.60 -27.64
C LEU A 392 -14.29 4.08 -27.53
N PRO A 393 -13.55 4.91 -26.76
CA PRO A 393 -13.76 6.36 -26.76
C PRO A 393 -13.30 6.99 -28.08
N GLU A 394 -13.45 8.31 -28.23
CA GLU A 394 -12.87 9.05 -29.33
C GLU A 394 -11.33 8.98 -29.29
N PRO A 395 -10.66 8.71 -30.42
CA PRO A 395 -9.21 8.57 -30.46
C PRO A 395 -8.49 9.91 -30.48
N ILE A 396 -7.29 9.90 -29.96
CA ILE A 396 -6.30 10.96 -30.13
C ILE A 396 -5.44 10.60 -31.36
N SER A 397 -5.44 11.46 -32.38
CA SER A 397 -4.59 11.26 -33.56
C SER A 397 -3.17 11.76 -33.31
N SER A 398 -2.17 10.97 -33.65
CA SER A 398 -0.76 11.33 -33.51
C SER A 398 0.11 10.65 -34.59
N GLU A 399 1.11 11.36 -35.10
CA GLU A 399 2.10 10.76 -36.00
C GLU A 399 3.02 9.77 -35.28
N LYS A 400 3.23 9.98 -33.98
CA LYS A 400 4.12 9.16 -33.13
C LYS A 400 3.35 8.49 -32.02
N ILE A 401 3.94 7.44 -31.45
CA ILE A 401 3.48 6.85 -30.19
C ILE A 401 3.49 7.92 -29.08
N LEU A 402 2.46 7.88 -28.25
CA LEU A 402 2.33 8.67 -27.02
C LEU A 402 2.14 7.71 -25.85
N SER A 403 2.81 7.97 -24.72
CA SER A 403 2.59 7.22 -23.49
C SER A 403 1.24 7.53 -22.83
N MET A 404 0.86 6.79 -21.80
CA MET A 404 -0.34 7.10 -21.01
C MET A 404 -0.28 8.52 -20.42
N GLU A 405 0.88 8.93 -19.93
CA GLU A 405 1.08 10.25 -19.34
C GLU A 405 0.90 11.36 -20.36
N ASP A 406 1.39 11.17 -21.60
CA ASP A 406 1.25 12.17 -22.68
C ASP A 406 -0.22 12.44 -23.02
N VAL A 407 -1.07 11.40 -22.95
CA VAL A 407 -2.52 11.53 -23.18
C VAL A 407 -3.31 11.87 -21.90
N GLY A 408 -2.63 12.10 -20.78
CA GLY A 408 -3.26 12.49 -19.51
C GLY A 408 -3.92 11.33 -18.75
N GLN A 409 -3.54 10.09 -19.04
CA GLN A 409 -4.05 8.89 -18.39
C GLN A 409 -3.06 8.37 -17.36
N SER A 410 -3.53 8.03 -16.15
CA SER A 410 -2.69 7.49 -15.08
C SER A 410 -2.70 5.97 -15.03
N TYR A 411 -3.84 5.31 -15.24
CA TYR A 411 -4.06 3.88 -14.98
C TYR A 411 -4.86 3.21 -16.08
N GLY A 412 -4.94 1.86 -16.05
CA GLY A 412 -5.76 1.05 -16.92
C GLY A 412 -5.05 0.63 -18.22
N TYR A 413 -5.73 0.77 -19.35
CA TYR A 413 -5.27 0.31 -20.66
C TYR A 413 -5.14 1.46 -21.63
N ILE A 414 -4.30 1.27 -22.67
CA ILE A 414 -4.22 2.18 -23.81
C ILE A 414 -4.20 1.34 -25.09
N LEU A 415 -4.99 1.73 -26.08
CA LEU A 415 -5.02 1.05 -27.39
C LEU A 415 -4.40 1.94 -28.45
N TYR A 416 -3.45 1.38 -29.18
CA TYR A 416 -2.79 1.98 -30.32
C TYR A 416 -3.26 1.30 -31.60
N ARG A 417 -3.79 2.08 -32.55
CA ARG A 417 -4.31 1.59 -33.83
C ARG A 417 -3.61 2.28 -34.99
N THR A 418 -3.16 1.49 -35.98
CA THR A 418 -2.67 2.00 -37.28
C THR A 418 -3.00 1.01 -38.39
N SER A 419 -2.71 1.37 -39.65
CA SER A 419 -2.87 0.51 -40.82
C SER A 419 -1.51 -0.02 -41.28
N VAL A 420 -1.46 -1.30 -41.64
CA VAL A 420 -0.29 -2.00 -42.17
C VAL A 420 -0.63 -2.79 -43.44
N SER A 421 0.36 -3.17 -44.22
CA SER A 421 0.16 -3.88 -45.48
C SER A 421 0.97 -5.18 -45.58
N LYS A 422 0.59 -6.07 -46.49
CA LYS A 422 1.29 -7.35 -46.72
C LYS A 422 2.79 -7.18 -47.01
N THR A 423 3.20 -6.05 -47.61
CA THR A 423 4.61 -5.74 -47.89
C THR A 423 5.43 -5.47 -46.64
N GLN A 424 4.77 -5.24 -45.50
CA GLN A 424 5.38 -5.00 -44.20
C GLN A 424 5.39 -6.26 -43.30
N SER A 425 4.96 -7.45 -43.82
CA SER A 425 5.05 -8.70 -43.04
C SER A 425 6.45 -8.89 -42.47
N GLY A 426 6.57 -9.23 -41.19
CA GLY A 426 7.83 -9.37 -40.50
C GLY A 426 7.72 -9.26 -38.99
N GLU A 427 8.85 -9.01 -38.35
CA GLU A 427 8.90 -8.79 -36.90
C GLU A 427 8.26 -7.46 -36.55
N LEU A 428 7.24 -7.49 -35.69
CA LEU A 428 6.73 -6.34 -34.93
C LEU A 428 7.53 -6.24 -33.65
N ARG A 429 8.15 -5.07 -33.38
CA ARG A 429 8.88 -4.80 -32.14
C ARG A 429 8.36 -3.53 -31.48
N LEU A 430 8.05 -3.65 -30.19
CA LEU A 430 7.63 -2.56 -29.32
C LEU A 430 8.83 -2.13 -28.50
N ASP A 431 9.46 -1.01 -28.84
CA ASP A 431 10.58 -0.49 -28.09
C ASP A 431 10.04 0.18 -26.81
N GLU A 432 10.49 -0.28 -25.63
CA GLU A 432 10.05 0.15 -24.29
C GLU A 432 8.55 -0.10 -24.05
N LEU A 433 8.13 -1.36 -24.07
CA LEU A 433 6.80 -1.79 -23.66
C LEU A 433 6.64 -1.76 -22.11
N HIS A 434 5.65 -1.02 -21.61
CA HIS A 434 5.27 -0.90 -20.19
C HIS A 434 3.76 -1.11 -20.01
N SER A 435 3.20 -2.35 -19.75
CA SER A 435 3.95 -3.53 -19.33
C SER A 435 3.52 -4.79 -20.09
N TYR A 436 2.20 -4.99 -20.39
CA TYR A 436 1.64 -6.17 -21.04
C TYR A 436 0.85 -5.76 -22.27
N ALA A 437 1.10 -6.40 -23.42
CA ALA A 437 0.42 -6.07 -24.67
C ALA A 437 -0.25 -7.28 -25.31
N GLN A 438 -1.46 -7.07 -25.82
CA GLN A 438 -2.12 -7.94 -26.80
C GLN A 438 -2.09 -7.28 -28.17
N VAL A 439 -1.62 -8.00 -29.17
CA VAL A 439 -1.49 -7.51 -30.55
C VAL A 439 -2.55 -8.20 -31.41
N TYR A 440 -3.35 -7.40 -32.10
CA TYR A 440 -4.42 -7.89 -32.98
C TYR A 440 -4.19 -7.44 -34.42
N LEU A 441 -4.46 -8.33 -35.37
CA LEU A 441 -4.50 -8.03 -36.80
C LEU A 441 -5.92 -8.28 -37.30
N ASP A 442 -6.57 -7.23 -37.81
CA ASP A 442 -7.98 -7.26 -38.25
C ASP A 442 -8.96 -7.80 -37.20
N GLY A 443 -8.67 -7.55 -35.92
CA GLY A 443 -9.48 -7.99 -34.79
C GLY A 443 -9.16 -9.41 -34.28
N ILE A 444 -8.22 -10.12 -34.92
CA ILE A 444 -7.78 -11.46 -34.50
C ILE A 444 -6.50 -11.32 -33.67
N LEU A 445 -6.46 -11.94 -32.51
CA LEU A 445 -5.28 -11.94 -31.65
C LEU A 445 -4.10 -12.63 -32.36
N ALA A 446 -3.06 -11.88 -32.66
CA ALA A 446 -1.83 -12.37 -33.29
C ALA A 446 -0.82 -12.87 -32.22
N GLY A 447 -0.86 -12.32 -31.01
CA GLY A 447 -0.01 -12.74 -29.90
C GLY A 447 0.01 -11.75 -28.76
N THR A 448 0.73 -12.11 -27.70
CA THR A 448 0.92 -11.31 -26.49
C THR A 448 2.40 -11.04 -26.26
N LEU A 449 2.71 -9.90 -25.65
CA LEU A 449 4.05 -9.52 -25.20
C LEU A 449 3.99 -9.15 -23.74
N ASP A 450 4.87 -9.73 -22.93
CA ASP A 450 4.90 -9.59 -21.50
C ASP A 450 6.29 -9.11 -21.04
N ARG A 451 6.35 -7.90 -20.48
CA ARG A 451 7.60 -7.31 -19.96
C ARG A 451 8.25 -8.19 -18.89
N ARG A 452 7.47 -8.91 -18.05
CA ARG A 452 8.00 -9.84 -17.04
C ARG A 452 8.87 -10.94 -17.67
N LEU A 453 8.54 -11.34 -18.90
CA LEU A 453 9.23 -12.36 -19.67
C LEU A 453 10.25 -11.77 -20.64
N ASN A 454 10.54 -10.47 -20.56
CA ASN A 454 11.42 -9.74 -21.47
C ASN A 454 10.98 -9.86 -22.95
N GLN A 455 9.67 -9.96 -23.19
CA GLN A 455 9.11 -10.04 -24.54
C GLN A 455 8.80 -8.64 -25.05
N SER A 456 9.37 -8.28 -26.19
CA SER A 456 9.14 -6.99 -26.86
C SER A 456 8.87 -7.13 -28.35
N ALA A 457 8.90 -8.35 -28.91
CA ALA A 457 8.72 -8.58 -30.33
C ALA A 457 7.95 -9.87 -30.64
N LEU A 458 7.20 -9.87 -31.74
CA LEU A 458 6.53 -11.04 -32.30
C LEU A 458 6.48 -10.99 -33.83
N GLN A 459 6.32 -12.13 -34.49
CA GLN A 459 6.21 -12.19 -35.95
C GLN A 459 4.76 -11.93 -36.39
N LEU A 460 4.56 -10.97 -37.30
CA LEU A 460 3.29 -10.72 -37.95
C LEU A 460 3.30 -11.23 -39.40
N HIS A 461 2.28 -11.98 -39.76
CA HIS A 461 2.03 -12.43 -41.10
C HIS A 461 0.80 -11.71 -41.67
N ILE A 462 1.06 -10.70 -42.52
CA ILE A 462 0.02 -9.84 -43.07
C ILE A 462 -0.30 -10.34 -44.49
N THR A 463 -1.55 -10.69 -44.74
CA THR A 463 -1.99 -11.27 -46.01
C THR A 463 -2.66 -10.29 -46.94
N GLN A 464 -3.16 -9.14 -46.38
CA GLN A 464 -3.91 -8.15 -47.12
C GLN A 464 -3.08 -6.91 -47.45
N ASP A 465 -3.48 -6.18 -48.51
CA ASP A 465 -2.84 -4.92 -48.87
C ASP A 465 -3.10 -3.78 -47.88
N GLN A 466 -4.14 -3.92 -47.06
CA GLN A 466 -4.48 -3.02 -45.96
C GLN A 466 -5.10 -3.83 -44.82
N SER A 467 -4.41 -3.89 -43.72
CA SER A 467 -4.86 -4.53 -42.45
C SER A 467 -4.82 -3.54 -41.31
N ARG A 468 -5.73 -3.71 -40.36
CA ARG A 468 -5.77 -2.95 -39.13
C ARG A 468 -4.89 -3.61 -38.07
N LEU A 469 -3.88 -2.92 -37.62
CA LEU A 469 -3.06 -3.31 -36.47
C LEU A 469 -3.57 -2.60 -35.23
N ASP A 470 -3.96 -3.37 -34.20
CA ASP A 470 -4.34 -2.90 -32.88
C ASP A 470 -3.36 -3.46 -31.84
N ILE A 471 -2.83 -2.58 -30.97
CA ILE A 471 -1.96 -2.96 -29.86
C ILE A 471 -2.61 -2.46 -28.58
N LEU A 472 -3.19 -3.36 -27.79
CA LEU A 472 -3.81 -3.06 -26.51
C LEU A 472 -2.78 -3.29 -25.40
N VAL A 473 -2.40 -2.21 -24.69
CA VAL A 473 -1.39 -2.25 -23.64
C VAL A 473 -2.02 -2.00 -22.28
N GLU A 474 -1.72 -2.85 -21.31
CA GLU A 474 -2.04 -2.68 -19.91
C GLU A 474 -0.84 -2.13 -19.14
N ASN A 475 -1.07 -1.13 -18.28
CA ASN A 475 -0.16 -0.76 -17.21
C ASN A 475 -0.41 -1.67 -16.01
N THR A 476 0.43 -2.68 -15.79
CA THR A 476 0.30 -3.64 -14.67
C THR A 476 0.83 -3.11 -13.33
N GLY A 477 1.34 -1.90 -13.29
CA GLY A 477 1.93 -1.19 -12.14
C GLY A 477 3.24 -0.52 -12.56
N ARG A 478 3.42 0.76 -12.19
CA ARG A 478 4.72 1.42 -12.36
C ARG A 478 5.68 0.97 -11.29
N VAL A 479 6.96 0.89 -11.65
CA VAL A 479 8.02 0.58 -10.69
C VAL A 479 7.97 1.56 -9.52
N ASN A 480 8.01 1.02 -8.29
CA ASN A 480 7.93 1.80 -7.05
C ASN A 480 9.27 1.91 -6.33
N PHE A 481 10.25 1.07 -6.63
CA PHE A 481 11.53 1.04 -5.96
C PHE A 481 12.70 0.89 -6.96
N GLY A 482 13.86 1.44 -6.59
CA GLY A 482 15.09 1.36 -7.39
C GLY A 482 15.43 2.65 -8.13
N ARG A 483 16.65 2.71 -8.70
CA ARG A 483 17.18 3.96 -9.29
C ARG A 483 16.53 4.36 -10.62
N GLN A 484 15.87 3.42 -11.29
CA GLN A 484 15.33 3.66 -12.64
C GLN A 484 13.86 4.10 -12.64
N PHE A 485 13.19 4.09 -11.50
CA PHE A 485 11.76 4.40 -11.46
C PHE A 485 11.42 5.84 -11.88
N SER A 486 12.38 6.77 -11.82
CA SER A 486 12.17 8.19 -12.16
C SER A 486 11.75 8.44 -13.62
N THR A 487 11.89 7.44 -14.51
CA THR A 487 11.51 7.51 -15.93
C THR A 487 10.41 6.50 -16.30
N GLU A 488 9.76 5.89 -15.32
CA GLU A 488 8.81 4.80 -15.48
C GLU A 488 7.45 5.29 -15.98
N ARG A 489 7.34 5.53 -17.29
CA ARG A 489 6.10 5.87 -18.00
C ARG A 489 5.36 4.59 -18.41
N ALA A 490 4.05 4.67 -18.66
CA ALA A 490 3.20 3.54 -19.03
C ALA A 490 2.77 3.58 -20.51
N GLY A 491 2.49 2.41 -21.07
CA GLY A 491 2.16 2.24 -22.49
C GLY A 491 3.38 1.82 -23.32
N ILE A 492 3.49 2.30 -24.55
CA ILE A 492 4.70 2.20 -25.38
C ILE A 492 5.36 3.57 -25.34
N THR A 493 6.61 3.64 -24.82
CA THR A 493 7.21 4.93 -24.48
C THR A 493 8.26 5.43 -25.46
N HIS A 494 8.64 4.59 -26.46
CA HIS A 494 9.60 4.99 -27.49
C HIS A 494 9.00 4.88 -28.92
N ARG A 495 8.98 3.70 -29.53
CA ARG A 495 8.49 3.51 -30.90
C ARG A 495 8.02 2.09 -31.16
N VAL A 496 7.30 1.90 -32.26
CA VAL A 496 6.88 0.61 -32.80
C VAL A 496 7.52 0.41 -34.16
N LEU A 497 8.21 -0.70 -34.35
CA LEU A 497 8.85 -1.09 -35.61
C LEU A 497 8.14 -2.31 -36.20
N LEU A 498 7.93 -2.31 -37.51
CA LEU A 498 7.48 -3.48 -38.25
C LEU A 498 8.42 -3.71 -39.44
N ALA A 499 9.02 -4.89 -39.52
CA ALA A 499 10.08 -5.21 -40.49
C ALA A 499 11.19 -4.14 -40.53
N ASN A 500 11.61 -3.67 -39.36
CA ASN A 500 12.59 -2.59 -39.11
C ASN A 500 12.19 -1.17 -39.56
N ALA A 501 10.96 -0.96 -40.05
CA ALA A 501 10.45 0.37 -40.36
C ALA A 501 9.58 0.89 -39.20
N GLU A 502 9.78 2.15 -38.82
CA GLU A 502 8.95 2.76 -37.80
C GLU A 502 7.51 2.97 -38.30
N LEU A 503 6.53 2.53 -37.51
CA LEU A 503 5.12 2.76 -37.78
C LEU A 503 4.71 4.17 -37.29
N THR A 504 3.90 4.83 -38.09
CA THR A 504 3.39 6.19 -37.83
C THR A 504 1.89 6.27 -38.09
N GLY A 505 1.27 7.43 -37.82
CA GLY A 505 -0.15 7.67 -38.11
C GLY A 505 -1.08 6.89 -37.20
N TRP A 506 -0.97 7.15 -35.89
CA TRP A 506 -1.68 6.44 -34.83
C TRP A 506 -3.00 7.07 -34.47
N SER A 507 -4.03 6.22 -34.26
CA SER A 507 -5.23 6.53 -33.48
C SER A 507 -5.06 5.90 -32.11
N ILE A 508 -4.97 6.72 -31.05
CA ILE A 508 -4.65 6.31 -29.68
C ILE A 508 -5.91 6.46 -28.83
N TYR A 509 -6.33 5.39 -28.14
CA TYR A 509 -7.54 5.36 -27.32
C TYR A 509 -7.16 5.19 -25.83
N PRO A 510 -7.30 6.24 -25.00
CA PRO A 510 -7.13 6.14 -23.56
C PRO A 510 -8.28 5.33 -22.94
N LEU A 511 -7.97 4.27 -22.22
CA LEU A 511 -8.93 3.32 -21.66
C LEU A 511 -8.71 3.19 -20.13
N SER A 512 -9.05 4.26 -19.40
CA SER A 512 -8.88 4.29 -17.94
C SER A 512 -9.88 3.40 -17.19
N LEU A 513 -10.91 2.88 -17.87
CA LEU A 513 -12.05 2.12 -17.31
C LEU A 513 -12.82 2.85 -16.20
N ALA A 514 -12.55 4.13 -15.96
CA ALA A 514 -13.26 4.94 -14.96
C ALA A 514 -14.77 5.09 -15.25
N HIS A 515 -15.20 4.77 -16.47
CA HIS A 515 -16.58 4.87 -16.92
C HIS A 515 -17.19 3.51 -17.24
N ILE A 516 -16.82 2.47 -16.51
CA ILE A 516 -17.30 1.09 -16.72
C ILE A 516 -18.83 1.02 -16.77
N LYS A 517 -19.54 1.83 -15.98
CA LYS A 517 -21.01 1.93 -15.97
C LYS A 517 -21.62 2.42 -17.29
N GLN A 518 -20.84 3.02 -18.20
CA GLN A 518 -21.30 3.53 -19.48
C GLN A 518 -21.15 2.51 -20.61
N VAL A 519 -20.57 1.34 -20.33
CA VAL A 519 -20.41 0.25 -21.31
C VAL A 519 -21.76 -0.22 -21.82
N ALA A 520 -21.91 -0.29 -23.14
CA ALA A 520 -23.14 -0.73 -23.79
C ALA A 520 -23.17 -2.26 -23.95
N PHE A 521 -23.81 -2.94 -23.02
CA PHE A 521 -24.01 -4.39 -23.07
C PHE A 521 -25.10 -4.77 -24.07
N LYS A 522 -24.71 -5.25 -25.25
CA LYS A 522 -25.63 -5.58 -26.36
C LYS A 522 -25.67 -7.07 -26.70
N SER A 523 -24.76 -7.86 -26.16
CA SER A 523 -24.60 -9.28 -26.47
C SER A 523 -24.67 -10.13 -25.22
N ARG A 524 -24.85 -11.45 -25.41
CA ARG A 524 -24.60 -12.47 -24.39
C ARG A 524 -23.30 -13.21 -24.61
N GLU A 525 -22.70 -13.03 -25.80
CA GLU A 525 -21.47 -13.71 -26.18
C GLU A 525 -20.43 -12.69 -26.58
N CYS A 526 -19.21 -12.88 -26.13
CA CYS A 526 -18.04 -12.11 -26.47
C CYS A 526 -16.80 -12.98 -26.26
N ALA A 527 -15.78 -12.77 -27.08
CA ALA A 527 -14.49 -13.45 -26.97
C ALA A 527 -13.35 -12.43 -27.08
N GLY A 528 -12.27 -12.66 -26.34
CA GLY A 528 -11.13 -11.76 -26.24
C GLY A 528 -11.36 -10.62 -25.22
N ALA A 529 -10.89 -9.42 -25.52
CA ALA A 529 -11.02 -8.25 -24.62
C ALA A 529 -12.50 -7.80 -24.50
N CYS A 530 -13.15 -8.19 -23.41
CA CYS A 530 -14.59 -8.07 -23.21
C CYS A 530 -14.93 -7.55 -21.82
N PHE A 531 -16.03 -6.80 -21.77
CA PHE A 531 -16.73 -6.47 -20.54
C PHE A 531 -17.84 -7.48 -20.31
N TYR A 532 -18.01 -7.89 -19.06
CA TYR A 532 -19.09 -8.76 -18.61
C TYR A 532 -19.82 -8.13 -17.45
N ARG A 533 -21.12 -8.45 -17.32
CA ARG A 533 -21.96 -7.98 -16.23
C ARG A 533 -22.80 -9.13 -15.66
N ALA A 534 -22.90 -9.12 -14.33
CA ALA A 534 -23.79 -9.99 -13.57
C ALA A 534 -24.40 -9.23 -12.40
N THR A 535 -25.39 -9.83 -11.74
CA THR A 535 -25.99 -9.31 -10.51
C THR A 535 -25.80 -10.33 -9.40
N LEU A 536 -25.31 -9.85 -8.24
CA LEU A 536 -25.26 -10.57 -6.99
C LEU A 536 -26.35 -10.04 -6.07
N ASP A 537 -27.26 -10.91 -5.64
CA ASP A 537 -28.28 -10.55 -4.63
C ASP A 537 -27.76 -10.89 -3.23
N VAL A 538 -27.77 -9.90 -2.33
CA VAL A 538 -27.18 -9.99 -0.99
C VAL A 538 -28.24 -9.65 0.06
N ASP A 539 -28.61 -10.63 0.88
CA ASP A 539 -29.56 -10.43 1.97
C ASP A 539 -28.95 -9.68 3.17
N ASP A 540 -27.72 -10.05 3.54
CA ASP A 540 -26.96 -9.48 4.67
C ASP A 540 -25.51 -9.22 4.26
N PRO A 541 -25.10 -7.97 4.01
CA PRO A 541 -23.75 -7.63 3.60
C PRO A 541 -22.69 -8.11 4.60
N ALA A 542 -21.74 -8.90 4.11
CA ALA A 542 -20.61 -9.42 4.86
C ALA A 542 -19.36 -9.41 3.96
N ASP A 543 -18.18 -9.47 4.56
CA ASP A 543 -16.94 -9.62 3.80
C ASP A 543 -16.95 -10.91 2.99
N THR A 544 -16.40 -10.85 1.79
CA THR A 544 -16.28 -12.00 0.89
C THR A 544 -15.07 -11.84 -0.02
N PHE A 545 -14.82 -12.83 -0.86
CA PHE A 545 -13.77 -12.77 -1.88
C PHE A 545 -14.37 -13.20 -3.22
N VAL A 546 -14.03 -12.47 -4.26
CA VAL A 546 -14.37 -12.80 -5.65
C VAL A 546 -13.33 -13.76 -6.19
N ASP A 547 -13.71 -15.03 -6.36
CA ASP A 547 -12.81 -16.05 -6.92
C ASP A 547 -12.68 -15.87 -8.43
N ALA A 548 -11.48 -15.46 -8.85
CA ALA A 548 -11.16 -15.14 -10.25
C ALA A 548 -10.33 -16.23 -10.94
N GLN A 549 -10.23 -17.45 -10.39
CA GLN A 549 -9.37 -18.52 -10.94
C GLN A 549 -9.72 -18.91 -12.38
N GLU A 550 -11.01 -18.89 -12.71
CA GLU A 550 -11.50 -19.22 -14.06
C GLU A 550 -11.45 -18.04 -15.05
N LEU A 551 -11.09 -16.85 -14.59
CA LEU A 551 -10.91 -15.67 -15.42
C LEU A 551 -9.47 -15.62 -15.98
N GLY A 552 -9.26 -14.88 -17.06
CA GLY A 552 -7.95 -14.75 -17.70
C GLY A 552 -7.05 -13.71 -17.05
N LYS A 553 -7.21 -12.46 -17.47
CA LYS A 553 -6.48 -11.30 -16.97
C LYS A 553 -7.33 -10.05 -17.13
N GLY A 554 -7.47 -9.25 -16.07
CA GLY A 554 -8.29 -8.05 -16.14
C GLY A 554 -8.61 -7.44 -14.79
N GLU A 555 -9.77 -6.79 -14.67
CA GLU A 555 -10.26 -6.12 -13.48
C GLU A 555 -11.70 -6.49 -13.13
N VAL A 556 -11.98 -6.47 -11.82
CA VAL A 556 -13.33 -6.61 -11.25
C VAL A 556 -13.80 -5.28 -10.66
N PHE A 557 -15.08 -4.95 -10.89
CA PHE A 557 -15.75 -3.80 -10.31
C PHE A 557 -17.01 -4.24 -9.58
N ILE A 558 -17.29 -3.61 -8.46
CA ILE A 558 -18.48 -3.84 -7.65
C ILE A 558 -19.25 -2.52 -7.51
N ASN A 559 -20.47 -2.47 -7.99
CA ASN A 559 -21.28 -1.24 -7.99
C ASN A 559 -20.58 -0.04 -8.67
N GLY A 560 -19.63 -0.35 -9.60
CA GLY A 560 -18.79 0.61 -10.33
C GLY A 560 -17.54 1.06 -9.59
N GLU A 561 -17.24 0.51 -8.39
CA GLU A 561 -15.99 0.72 -7.68
C GLU A 561 -14.96 -0.33 -8.09
N PRO A 562 -13.73 0.05 -8.47
CA PRO A 562 -12.70 -0.89 -8.92
C PRO A 562 -12.15 -1.68 -7.74
N LEU A 563 -12.42 -2.99 -7.73
CA LEU A 563 -11.92 -3.90 -6.70
C LEU A 563 -10.42 -4.16 -6.88
N GLY A 564 -10.01 -4.46 -8.08
CA GLY A 564 -8.61 -4.66 -8.43
C GLY A 564 -8.39 -5.59 -9.60
N ARG A 565 -7.12 -5.82 -9.91
CA ARG A 565 -6.66 -6.70 -10.97
C ARG A 565 -6.72 -8.16 -10.56
N PHE A 566 -7.05 -9.02 -11.52
CA PHE A 566 -6.86 -10.46 -11.44
C PHE A 566 -5.98 -10.94 -12.59
N TRP A 567 -5.27 -12.05 -12.38
CA TRP A 567 -4.50 -12.72 -13.41
C TRP A 567 -4.39 -14.22 -13.09
N LYS A 568 -4.74 -15.06 -14.06
CA LYS A 568 -4.73 -16.53 -13.91
C LYS A 568 -3.38 -17.15 -13.54
N ILE A 569 -2.28 -16.39 -13.62
CA ILE A 569 -0.95 -16.88 -13.23
C ILE A 569 -0.74 -16.90 -11.72
N GLY A 570 -1.60 -16.22 -10.91
CA GLY A 570 -1.46 -16.15 -9.46
C GLY A 570 -0.24 -15.39 -8.94
N PRO A 571 0.07 -15.48 -7.65
CA PRO A 571 -0.53 -16.36 -6.63
C PRO A 571 -1.93 -15.95 -6.17
N GLN A 572 -2.31 -14.68 -6.31
CA GLN A 572 -3.63 -14.21 -5.91
C GLN A 572 -4.71 -14.80 -6.85
N ARG A 573 -5.63 -15.59 -6.27
CA ARG A 573 -6.75 -16.24 -6.98
C ARG A 573 -8.10 -15.60 -6.68
N ALA A 574 -8.23 -14.97 -5.52
CA ALA A 574 -9.45 -14.31 -5.10
C ALA A 574 -9.18 -12.88 -4.66
N LEU A 575 -10.09 -11.96 -5.01
CA LEU A 575 -10.03 -10.54 -4.69
C LEU A 575 -10.90 -10.25 -3.48
N TYR A 576 -10.37 -9.57 -2.48
CA TYR A 576 -11.11 -9.16 -1.29
C TYR A 576 -12.22 -8.15 -1.62
N LEU A 577 -13.44 -8.48 -1.22
CA LEU A 577 -14.62 -7.62 -1.34
C LEU A 577 -15.16 -7.29 0.05
N PRO A 578 -14.94 -6.07 0.55
CA PRO A 578 -15.40 -5.66 1.88
C PRO A 578 -16.91 -5.41 1.93
N ALA A 579 -17.57 -5.80 3.02
CA ALA A 579 -19.01 -5.61 3.22
C ALA A 579 -19.50 -4.17 3.01
N PRO A 580 -18.77 -3.09 3.37
CA PRO A 580 -19.21 -1.73 3.11
C PRO A 580 -19.39 -1.35 1.65
N TRP A 581 -18.84 -2.14 0.72
CA TRP A 581 -19.02 -1.94 -0.73
C TRP A 581 -20.24 -2.68 -1.28
N LEU A 582 -20.81 -3.59 -0.49
CA LEU A 582 -22.05 -4.28 -0.78
C LEU A 582 -23.25 -3.53 -0.19
N LYS A 583 -24.38 -3.61 -0.86
CA LYS A 583 -25.69 -3.19 -0.36
C LYS A 583 -26.62 -4.37 -0.23
N LYS A 584 -27.61 -4.28 0.63
CA LYS A 584 -28.70 -5.26 0.68
C LYS A 584 -29.49 -5.22 -0.63
N GLY A 585 -29.80 -6.40 -1.19
CA GLY A 585 -30.41 -6.58 -2.50
C GLY A 585 -29.39 -6.68 -3.63
N GLU A 586 -29.75 -6.21 -4.80
CA GLU A 586 -28.95 -6.35 -6.02
C GLU A 586 -27.69 -5.51 -6.00
N ASN A 587 -26.54 -6.17 -6.26
CA ASN A 587 -25.22 -5.58 -6.46
C ASN A 587 -24.75 -5.86 -7.88
N GLU A 588 -24.27 -4.85 -8.58
CA GLU A 588 -23.74 -4.98 -9.93
C GLU A 588 -22.29 -5.43 -9.88
N ILE A 589 -22.00 -6.53 -10.58
CA ILE A 589 -20.65 -7.07 -10.78
C ILE A 589 -20.27 -6.81 -12.23
N GLU A 590 -19.19 -6.10 -12.45
CA GLU A 590 -18.65 -5.86 -13.78
C GLU A 590 -17.22 -6.40 -13.84
N VAL A 591 -16.89 -7.07 -14.93
CA VAL A 591 -15.57 -7.67 -15.17
C VAL A 591 -15.09 -7.21 -16.54
N PHE A 592 -13.89 -6.68 -16.61
CA PHE A 592 -13.15 -6.56 -17.86
C PHE A 592 -12.12 -7.70 -17.90
N ASP A 593 -12.19 -8.56 -18.92
CA ASP A 593 -11.29 -9.69 -19.08
C ASP A 593 -10.69 -9.66 -20.50
N LEU A 594 -9.34 -9.67 -20.58
CA LEU A 594 -8.60 -9.68 -21.84
C LEU A 594 -8.74 -10.99 -22.62
N ASP A 595 -8.91 -12.11 -21.90
CA ASP A 595 -9.03 -13.47 -22.43
C ASP A 595 -10.45 -14.02 -22.21
N GLY A 596 -11.44 -13.14 -22.19
CA GLY A 596 -12.79 -13.44 -21.76
C GLY A 596 -13.50 -14.48 -22.62
N GLU A 597 -14.29 -15.32 -21.98
CA GLU A 597 -15.29 -16.21 -22.56
C GLU A 597 -16.62 -16.05 -21.85
N SER A 598 -17.70 -16.04 -22.62
CA SER A 598 -19.05 -15.88 -22.08
C SER A 598 -19.51 -17.10 -21.27
N GLY A 599 -20.44 -16.89 -20.33
CA GLY A 599 -21.09 -17.95 -19.56
C GLY A 599 -20.28 -18.48 -18.38
N ARG A 600 -19.15 -17.87 -18.05
CA ARG A 600 -18.37 -18.22 -16.85
C ARG A 600 -19.13 -17.86 -15.58
N ALA A 601 -18.96 -18.68 -14.55
CA ALA A 601 -19.46 -18.43 -13.21
C ALA A 601 -18.33 -17.90 -12.32
N ILE A 602 -18.63 -16.88 -11.52
CA ILE A 602 -17.71 -16.30 -10.55
C ILE A 602 -18.18 -16.64 -9.16
N PRO A 603 -17.45 -17.48 -8.40
CA PRO A 603 -17.76 -17.78 -7.00
C PRO A 603 -17.45 -16.59 -6.09
N PHE A 604 -18.29 -16.43 -5.04
CA PHE A 604 -18.05 -15.53 -3.92
C PHE A 604 -17.79 -16.39 -2.68
N VAL A 605 -16.56 -16.39 -2.18
CA VAL A 605 -16.08 -17.30 -1.14
C VAL A 605 -15.72 -16.56 0.14
N ALA A 606 -15.85 -17.22 1.31
CA ALA A 606 -15.65 -16.59 2.61
C ALA A 606 -14.17 -16.41 3.00
N LYS A 607 -13.23 -16.96 2.23
CA LYS A 607 -11.79 -16.94 2.56
C LYS A 607 -10.95 -16.50 1.39
N SER A 608 -9.81 -15.87 1.69
CA SER A 608 -8.78 -15.55 0.69
C SER A 608 -8.21 -16.82 0.04
N ASN A 609 -7.71 -16.65 -1.18
CA ASN A 609 -6.99 -17.70 -1.90
C ASN A 609 -5.79 -17.05 -2.58
N LEU A 610 -4.61 -17.15 -1.95
CA LEU A 610 -3.35 -16.60 -2.44
C LEU A 610 -2.42 -17.65 -3.08
N ASP A 611 -2.67 -18.95 -2.85
CA ASP A 611 -1.80 -20.05 -3.33
C ASP A 611 -2.47 -20.96 -4.37
N GLY A 612 -3.76 -20.77 -4.67
CA GLY A 612 -4.54 -21.74 -5.42
C GLY A 612 -4.84 -23.05 -4.65
N LYS A 613 -4.60 -23.05 -3.34
CA LYS A 613 -4.96 -24.15 -2.42
C LYS A 613 -6.18 -23.73 -1.61
N ASN A 614 -7.28 -24.42 -1.82
CA ASN A 614 -8.45 -24.38 -0.95
C ASN A 614 -8.32 -25.46 0.13
#